data_8dd6b8e5e4d35c5062a781d768165fca
#
_entry.id   8dd6b8e5e4d35c5062a781d768165fca
#
_cell.length_a   1.000
_cell.length_b   1.000
_cell.length_c   1.000
_cell.angle_alpha   90.00
_cell.angle_beta   90.00
_cell.angle_gamma   90.00
#
_symmetry.space_group_name_H-M   'P 1'
#
loop_
_entity.id
_entity.type
_entity.pdbx_description
1 polymer ?
#
loop_
_entity_poly.entity_id
_entity_poly.type
_entity_poly.pdbx_seq_one_letter_code
_entity_poly.pdbx_strand_id
1 'polypeptide(L)'
;MTEKSSNDPINKTATLRLAQTDMCKGYANGSIGIIVSGLIWLISATISYQYSAKQAVWTLLIGGMFIHPMGMLLSKVIGLSGTHTKGNPLGNLAMEGTIFMIMCLPLAFGLSLQHAEWFFQGMLLIIGGRYLTFASIYGLKLYWILGAVLGVAAYLLFYFKVQSFGSLLTGSAIEISFGLLMFFSFRRDNLNG
;
A
#
# COMPACT_ATOMS: atom_id res chain seq x y z
N MET A 1 3.42 -43.72 19.18
CA MET A 1 2.85 -42.39 18.91
C MET A 1 3.80 -41.70 17.94
N THR A 2 3.46 -41.70 16.67
CA THR A 2 4.31 -41.11 15.60
C THR A 2 4.09 -39.60 15.60
N GLU A 3 5.09 -38.86 15.98
CA GLU A 3 5.20 -37.41 15.85
C GLU A 3 5.05 -37.06 14.36
N LYS A 4 3.85 -36.59 13.98
CA LYS A 4 3.54 -36.20 12.59
C LYS A 4 4.37 -34.99 12.25
N SER A 5 5.42 -35.23 11.47
CA SER A 5 6.45 -34.25 11.07
C SER A 5 5.84 -32.87 10.74
N SER A 6 6.28 -31.82 11.46
CA SER A 6 5.92 -30.41 11.22
C SER A 6 6.38 -29.89 9.85
N ASN A 7 7.03 -30.72 9.04
CA ASN A 7 7.63 -30.43 7.75
C ASN A 7 6.79 -30.88 6.54
N ASP A 8 5.56 -31.35 6.76
CA ASP A 8 4.66 -31.72 5.67
C ASP A 8 4.30 -30.45 4.85
N PRO A 9 4.52 -30.43 3.51
CA PRO A 9 4.18 -29.28 2.67
C PRO A 9 2.70 -28.89 2.76
N ILE A 10 1.79 -29.83 3.00
CA ILE A 10 0.36 -29.58 3.19
C ILE A 10 0.13 -28.75 4.46
N ASN A 11 0.83 -29.06 5.55
CA ASN A 11 0.70 -28.36 6.82
C ASN A 11 1.26 -26.92 6.71
N LYS A 12 2.39 -26.73 6.01
CA LYS A 12 2.98 -25.41 5.77
C LYS A 12 2.05 -24.51 4.94
N THR A 13 1.43 -25.07 3.91
CA THR A 13 0.47 -24.31 3.06
C THR A 13 -0.78 -23.92 3.83
N ALA A 14 -1.29 -24.82 4.68
CA ALA A 14 -2.44 -24.52 5.55
C ALA A 14 -2.10 -23.41 6.56
N THR A 15 -0.92 -23.45 7.17
CA THR A 15 -0.44 -22.42 8.10
C THR A 15 -0.31 -21.05 7.44
N LEU A 16 0.24 -20.98 6.21
CA LEU A 16 0.33 -19.73 5.46
C LEU A 16 -1.04 -19.14 5.14
N ARG A 17 -1.99 -19.98 4.69
CA ARG A 17 -3.36 -19.51 4.40
C ARG A 17 -4.06 -18.98 5.65
N LEU A 18 -3.88 -19.59 6.80
CA LEU A 18 -4.43 -19.10 8.08
C LEU A 18 -3.84 -17.72 8.43
N ALA A 19 -2.52 -17.55 8.28
CA ALA A 19 -1.86 -16.29 8.52
C ALA A 19 -2.37 -15.18 7.56
N GLN A 20 -2.56 -15.50 6.26
CA GLN A 20 -3.13 -14.58 5.28
C GLN A 20 -4.57 -14.20 5.62
N THR A 21 -5.39 -15.18 6.02
CA THR A 21 -6.79 -14.92 6.42
C THR A 21 -6.88 -14.00 7.63
N ASP A 22 -6.00 -14.16 8.60
CA ASP A 22 -5.90 -13.26 9.77
C ASP A 22 -5.56 -11.82 9.34
N MET A 23 -4.57 -11.65 8.44
CA MET A 23 -4.24 -10.35 7.88
C MET A 23 -5.43 -9.74 7.09
N CYS A 24 -6.12 -10.53 6.27
CA CYS A 24 -7.28 -10.07 5.49
C CYS A 24 -8.40 -9.57 6.40
N LYS A 25 -8.74 -10.34 7.43
CA LYS A 25 -9.81 -9.98 8.38
C LYS A 25 -9.45 -8.78 9.24
N GLY A 26 -8.20 -8.68 9.68
CA GLY A 26 -7.73 -7.55 10.50
C GLY A 26 -7.78 -6.20 9.79
N TYR A 27 -7.51 -6.19 8.49
CA TYR A 27 -7.27 -4.95 7.72
C TYR A 27 -8.18 -4.80 6.48
N ALA A 28 -9.27 -5.53 6.38
CA ALA A 28 -10.16 -5.53 5.19
C ALA A 28 -9.39 -5.72 3.88
N ASN A 29 -8.59 -6.77 3.79
CA ASN A 29 -7.70 -7.01 2.64
C ASN A 29 -6.65 -5.89 2.42
N GLY A 30 -6.37 -5.04 3.42
CA GLY A 30 -5.49 -3.86 3.30
C GLY A 30 -6.11 -2.65 2.61
N SER A 31 -7.36 -2.75 2.17
CA SER A 31 -8.05 -1.75 1.36
C SER A 31 -8.14 -0.37 2.01
N ILE A 32 -8.34 -0.31 3.32
CA ILE A 32 -8.46 0.95 4.07
C ILE A 32 -7.15 1.73 4.02
N GLY A 33 -6.02 1.05 4.20
CA GLY A 33 -4.70 1.66 4.07
C GLY A 33 -4.43 2.23 2.68
N ILE A 34 -4.87 1.51 1.62
CA ILE A 34 -4.76 1.97 0.23
C ILE A 34 -5.62 3.22 0.00
N ILE A 35 -6.87 3.23 0.50
CA ILE A 35 -7.76 4.41 0.38
C ILE A 35 -7.15 5.62 1.10
N VAL A 36 -6.65 5.44 2.33
CA VAL A 36 -6.00 6.52 3.08
C VAL A 36 -4.77 7.05 2.33
N SER A 37 -3.95 6.15 1.77
CA SER A 37 -2.82 6.53 0.92
C SER A 37 -3.28 7.37 -0.28
N GLY A 38 -4.28 6.90 -1.02
CA GLY A 38 -4.84 7.61 -2.16
C GLY A 38 -5.41 8.99 -1.81
N LEU A 39 -6.00 9.14 -0.62
CA LEU A 39 -6.46 10.45 -0.12
C LEU A 39 -5.28 11.38 0.19
N ILE A 40 -4.17 10.88 0.74
CA ILE A 40 -2.96 11.67 0.98
C ILE A 40 -2.34 12.11 -0.35
N TRP A 41 -2.33 11.25 -1.38
CA TRP A 41 -1.96 11.64 -2.73
C TRP A 41 -2.85 12.76 -3.27
N LEU A 42 -4.18 12.71 -3.05
CA LEU A 42 -5.13 13.72 -3.47
C LEU A 42 -4.90 15.07 -2.79
N ILE A 43 -4.68 15.04 -1.47
CA ILE A 43 -4.35 16.23 -0.69
C ILE A 43 -3.04 16.84 -1.22
N SER A 44 -2.02 16.01 -1.46
CA SER A 44 -0.75 16.47 -2.02
C SER A 44 -0.91 17.05 -3.43
N ALA A 45 -1.81 16.50 -4.27
CA ALA A 45 -2.15 17.06 -5.57
C ALA A 45 -2.76 18.45 -5.43
N THR A 46 -3.70 18.61 -4.51
CA THR A 46 -4.33 19.90 -4.22
C THR A 46 -3.30 20.95 -3.77
N ILE A 47 -2.37 20.55 -2.90
CA ILE A 47 -1.27 21.42 -2.45
C ILE A 47 -0.31 21.76 -3.60
N SER A 48 -0.01 20.79 -4.48
CA SER A 48 0.81 21.05 -5.67
C SER A 48 0.18 22.07 -6.61
N TYR A 49 -1.14 22.00 -6.77
CA TYR A 49 -1.90 22.91 -7.63
C TYR A 49 -2.04 24.32 -7.06
N GLN A 50 -2.35 24.42 -5.74
CA GLN A 50 -2.66 25.70 -5.10
C GLN A 50 -1.42 26.46 -4.64
N TYR A 51 -0.34 25.77 -4.30
CA TYR A 51 0.85 26.35 -3.70
C TYR A 51 2.11 26.03 -4.48
N SER A 52 2.70 24.85 -4.24
CA SER A 52 3.93 24.46 -4.94
C SER A 52 4.20 22.95 -4.89
N ALA A 53 4.94 22.46 -5.89
CA ALA A 53 5.41 21.08 -5.92
C ALA A 53 6.30 20.73 -4.70
N LYS A 54 7.11 21.67 -4.20
CA LYS A 54 7.95 21.49 -3.02
C LYS A 54 7.12 21.24 -1.76
N GLN A 55 6.04 22.00 -1.57
CA GLN A 55 5.12 21.78 -0.44
C GLN A 55 4.38 20.45 -0.57
N ALA A 56 4.01 20.05 -1.79
CA ALA A 56 3.40 18.75 -2.04
C ALA A 56 4.34 17.58 -1.70
N VAL A 57 5.66 17.69 -1.94
CA VAL A 57 6.66 16.72 -1.51
C VAL A 57 6.59 16.52 0.02
N TRP A 58 6.60 17.61 0.78
CA TRP A 58 6.48 17.53 2.24
C TRP A 58 5.13 17.01 2.68
N THR A 59 4.05 17.39 2.02
CA THR A 59 2.71 16.89 2.32
C THR A 59 2.63 15.38 2.14
N LEU A 60 3.19 14.85 1.06
CA LEU A 60 3.20 13.40 0.82
C LEU A 60 4.09 12.66 1.83
N LEU A 61 5.27 13.20 2.16
CA LEU A 61 6.17 12.61 3.16
C LEU A 61 5.54 12.56 4.55
N ILE A 62 5.02 13.70 5.03
CA ILE A 62 4.38 13.80 6.35
C ILE A 62 3.09 12.97 6.36
N GLY A 63 2.24 13.11 5.35
CA GLY A 63 1.00 12.34 5.22
C GLY A 63 1.24 10.84 5.18
N GLY A 64 2.32 10.41 4.51
CA GLY A 64 2.75 9.02 4.45
C GLY A 64 2.98 8.39 5.83
N MET A 65 3.48 9.15 6.80
CA MET A 65 3.68 8.68 8.19
C MET A 65 2.34 8.38 8.89
N PHE A 66 1.26 9.05 8.49
CA PHE A 66 -0.06 8.89 9.09
C PHE A 66 -0.91 7.81 8.42
N ILE A 67 -0.51 7.25 7.28
CA ILE A 67 -1.29 6.22 6.57
C ILE A 67 -1.63 5.04 7.48
N HIS A 68 -0.63 4.49 8.17
CA HIS A 68 -0.83 3.32 9.02
C HIS A 68 -1.71 3.61 10.25
N PRO A 69 -1.43 4.62 11.09
CA PRO A 69 -2.29 4.93 12.24
C PRO A 69 -3.71 5.33 11.84
N MET A 70 -3.89 6.10 10.75
CA MET A 70 -5.22 6.43 10.24
C MET A 70 -5.95 5.20 9.69
N GLY A 71 -5.25 4.32 8.98
CA GLY A 71 -5.81 3.07 8.49
C GLY A 71 -6.30 2.18 9.63
N MET A 72 -5.53 2.05 10.72
CA MET A 72 -5.96 1.31 11.92
C MET A 72 -7.18 1.96 12.59
N LEU A 73 -7.17 3.29 12.74
CA LEU A 73 -8.28 4.02 13.35
C LEU A 73 -9.57 3.84 12.54
N LEU A 74 -9.52 4.05 11.22
CA LEU A 74 -10.67 3.86 10.34
C LEU A 74 -11.15 2.40 10.32
N SER A 75 -10.24 1.43 10.37
CA SER A 75 -10.61 0.01 10.50
C SER A 75 -11.45 -0.23 11.75
N LYS A 76 -11.06 0.33 12.90
CA LYS A 76 -11.82 0.22 14.15
C LYS A 76 -13.20 0.89 14.06
N VAL A 77 -13.28 2.07 13.44
CA VAL A 77 -14.55 2.80 13.27
C VAL A 77 -15.57 1.98 12.46
N ILE A 78 -15.12 1.19 11.48
CA ILE A 78 -16.01 0.33 10.68
C ILE A 78 -16.21 -1.08 11.26
N GLY A 79 -15.76 -1.30 12.51
CA GLY A 79 -15.99 -2.55 13.24
C GLY A 79 -14.97 -3.66 12.98
N LEU A 80 -13.80 -3.35 12.39
CA LEU A 80 -12.69 -4.29 12.23
C LEU A 80 -11.69 -4.16 13.38
N SER A 81 -10.87 -5.18 13.60
CA SER A 81 -9.85 -5.16 14.67
C SER A 81 -8.77 -4.11 14.43
N GLY A 82 -8.43 -3.83 13.16
CA GLY A 82 -7.30 -2.98 12.77
C GLY A 82 -5.95 -3.55 13.18
N THR A 83 -5.92 -4.83 13.59
CA THR A 83 -4.72 -5.54 14.04
C THR A 83 -4.79 -7.00 13.61
N HIS A 84 -3.65 -7.66 13.57
CA HIS A 84 -3.50 -9.10 13.34
C HIS A 84 -3.11 -9.81 14.62
N THR A 85 -3.21 -11.13 14.66
CA THR A 85 -2.85 -11.97 15.80
C THR A 85 -1.35 -11.84 16.11
N LYS A 86 -1.02 -11.69 17.40
CA LYS A 86 0.39 -11.67 17.83
C LYS A 86 1.09 -12.95 17.41
N GLY A 87 2.28 -12.79 16.79
CA GLY A 87 3.06 -13.93 16.28
C GLY A 87 2.75 -14.31 14.84
N ASN A 88 1.85 -13.61 14.14
CA ASN A 88 1.66 -13.81 12.71
C ASN A 88 2.94 -13.38 11.94
N PRO A 89 3.62 -14.32 11.23
CA PRO A 89 4.89 -14.02 10.56
C PRO A 89 4.75 -13.00 9.43
N LEU A 90 3.55 -12.84 8.86
CA LEU A 90 3.29 -11.88 7.80
C LEU A 90 3.31 -10.43 8.30
N GLY A 91 3.13 -10.21 9.60
CA GLY A 91 3.34 -8.91 10.24
C GLY A 91 4.80 -8.43 10.12
N ASN A 92 5.76 -9.34 10.29
CA ASN A 92 7.19 -9.03 10.11
C ASN A 92 7.48 -8.68 8.65
N LEU A 93 6.96 -9.44 7.68
CA LEU A 93 7.11 -9.14 6.25
C LEU A 93 6.52 -7.77 5.88
N ALA A 94 5.38 -7.39 6.48
CA ALA A 94 4.80 -6.06 6.30
C ALA A 94 5.71 -4.95 6.87
N MET A 95 6.34 -5.20 8.01
CA MET A 95 7.32 -4.29 8.63
C MET A 95 8.57 -4.14 7.77
N GLU A 96 9.14 -5.24 7.28
CA GLU A 96 10.31 -5.26 6.40
C GLU A 96 10.05 -4.46 5.13
N GLY A 97 8.89 -4.65 4.49
CA GLY A 97 8.49 -3.85 3.33
C GLY A 97 8.33 -2.35 3.65
N THR A 98 7.92 -2.01 4.86
CA THR A 98 7.85 -0.62 5.33
C THR A 98 9.23 -0.03 5.53
N ILE A 99 10.14 -0.76 6.18
CA ILE A 99 11.55 -0.35 6.38
C ILE A 99 12.23 -0.14 5.03
N PHE A 100 12.06 -1.07 4.08
CA PHE A 100 12.60 -0.92 2.73
C PHE A 100 12.09 0.36 2.05
N MET A 101 10.79 0.63 2.14
CA MET A 101 10.22 1.88 1.61
C MET A 101 10.87 3.11 2.24
N ILE A 102 11.04 3.13 3.57
CA ILE A 102 11.69 4.23 4.30
C ILE A 102 13.14 4.40 3.83
N MET A 103 13.88 3.32 3.60
CA MET A 103 15.25 3.37 3.08
C MET A 103 15.32 3.98 1.67
N CYS A 104 14.28 3.88 0.88
CA CYS A 104 14.20 4.48 -0.46
C CYS A 104 13.85 5.99 -0.43
N LEU A 105 13.28 6.51 0.68
CA LEU A 105 12.85 7.91 0.76
C LEU A 105 13.99 8.93 0.54
N PRO A 106 15.19 8.76 1.09
CA PRO A 106 16.29 9.70 0.84
C PRO A 106 16.66 9.80 -0.65
N LEU A 107 16.59 8.67 -1.39
CA LEU A 107 16.84 8.67 -2.83
C LEU A 107 15.73 9.40 -3.58
N ALA A 108 14.47 9.11 -3.27
CA ALA A 108 13.34 9.79 -3.87
C ALA A 108 13.37 11.30 -3.58
N PHE A 109 13.71 11.69 -2.34
CA PHE A 109 13.88 13.08 -1.96
C PHE A 109 15.04 13.74 -2.71
N GLY A 110 16.15 13.05 -2.89
CA GLY A 110 17.29 13.51 -3.68
C GLY A 110 16.91 13.84 -5.13
N LEU A 111 16.04 13.02 -5.74
CA LEU A 111 15.49 13.29 -7.07
C LEU A 111 14.69 14.59 -7.10
N SER A 112 13.95 14.92 -6.04
CA SER A 112 13.14 16.15 -5.96
C SER A 112 13.99 17.43 -5.97
N LEU A 113 15.27 17.34 -5.61
CA LEU A 113 16.19 18.50 -5.64
C LEU A 113 16.56 18.91 -7.07
N GLN A 114 16.43 17.99 -8.00
CA GLN A 114 16.64 18.27 -9.44
C GLN A 114 15.29 18.63 -10.08
N HIS A 115 14.31 17.77 -9.95
CA HIS A 115 12.97 17.93 -10.50
C HIS A 115 11.93 17.41 -9.50
N ALA A 116 11.06 18.26 -9.01
CA ALA A 116 10.08 17.88 -7.98
C ALA A 116 9.15 16.74 -8.42
N GLU A 117 8.79 16.68 -9.70
CA GLU A 117 7.95 15.62 -10.27
C GLU A 117 8.60 14.23 -10.18
N TRP A 118 9.94 14.13 -10.23
CA TRP A 118 10.65 12.87 -10.13
C TRP A 118 10.49 12.22 -8.76
N PHE A 119 10.27 13.02 -7.72
CA PHE A 119 9.92 12.50 -6.40
C PHE A 119 8.63 11.68 -6.46
N PHE A 120 7.56 12.23 -7.05
CA PHE A 120 6.26 11.58 -7.08
C PHE A 120 6.28 10.33 -7.97
N GLN A 121 6.95 10.40 -9.09
CA GLN A 121 7.15 9.25 -9.99
C GLN A 121 7.99 8.16 -9.30
N GLY A 122 9.05 8.53 -8.61
CA GLY A 122 9.85 7.61 -7.80
C GLY A 122 9.03 6.98 -6.67
N MET A 123 8.18 7.75 -5.99
CA MET A 123 7.31 7.24 -4.94
C MET A 123 6.25 6.27 -5.47
N LEU A 124 5.68 6.51 -6.66
CA LEU A 124 4.77 5.54 -7.30
C LEU A 124 5.46 4.20 -7.54
N LEU A 125 6.71 4.22 -8.02
CA LEU A 125 7.49 3.00 -8.24
C LEU A 125 7.80 2.27 -6.92
N ILE A 126 8.24 2.99 -5.89
CA ILE A 126 8.57 2.44 -4.57
C ILE A 126 7.33 1.83 -3.92
N ILE A 127 6.19 2.53 -3.92
CA ILE A 127 4.92 2.06 -3.37
C ILE A 127 4.39 0.88 -4.20
N GLY A 128 4.51 0.93 -5.52
CA GLY A 128 4.18 -0.17 -6.40
C GLY A 128 4.95 -1.43 -6.06
N GLY A 129 6.27 -1.33 -5.85
CA GLY A 129 7.12 -2.42 -5.39
C GLY A 129 6.70 -2.98 -4.03
N ARG A 130 6.32 -2.11 -3.08
CA ARG A 130 5.78 -2.52 -1.78
C ARG A 130 4.47 -3.30 -1.93
N TYR A 131 3.57 -2.92 -2.84
CA TYR A 131 2.34 -3.67 -3.05
C TYR A 131 2.58 -5.08 -3.60
N LEU A 132 3.68 -5.33 -4.31
CA LEU A 132 4.05 -6.70 -4.69
C LEU A 132 4.28 -7.59 -3.47
N THR A 133 4.86 -7.09 -2.38
CA THR A 133 4.97 -7.85 -1.13
C THR A 133 3.61 -8.10 -0.47
N PHE A 134 2.67 -7.18 -0.62
CA PHE A 134 1.31 -7.33 -0.10
C PHE A 134 0.53 -8.45 -0.79
N ALA A 135 0.87 -8.79 -2.03
CA ALA A 135 0.33 -9.97 -2.69
C ALA A 135 0.60 -11.25 -1.89
N SER A 136 1.79 -11.38 -1.30
CA SER A 136 2.16 -12.49 -0.43
C SER A 136 1.51 -12.38 0.96
N ILE A 137 1.42 -11.16 1.51
CA ILE A 137 0.86 -10.91 2.85
C ILE A 137 -0.65 -11.22 2.89
N TYR A 138 -1.41 -10.79 1.89
CA TYR A 138 -2.85 -10.99 1.83
C TYR A 138 -3.27 -12.19 0.96
N GLY A 139 -2.36 -12.79 0.18
CA GLY A 139 -2.68 -13.86 -0.76
C GLY A 139 -3.55 -13.41 -1.94
N LEU A 140 -3.60 -12.12 -2.25
CA LEU A 140 -4.49 -11.53 -3.26
C LEU A 140 -3.73 -11.12 -4.53
N LYS A 141 -4.12 -11.69 -5.67
CA LYS A 141 -3.53 -11.36 -6.98
C LYS A 141 -3.72 -9.89 -7.38
N LEU A 142 -4.75 -9.20 -6.85
CA LEU A 142 -5.00 -7.79 -7.13
C LEU A 142 -3.83 -6.89 -6.75
N TYR A 143 -3.03 -7.26 -5.76
CA TYR A 143 -1.82 -6.52 -5.39
C TYR A 143 -0.72 -6.59 -6.45
N TRP A 144 -0.61 -7.71 -7.19
CA TRP A 144 0.28 -7.79 -8.36
C TRP A 144 -0.13 -6.79 -9.44
N ILE A 145 -1.45 -6.70 -9.70
CA ILE A 145 -1.98 -5.77 -10.70
C ILE A 145 -1.77 -4.33 -10.23
N LEU A 146 -2.09 -4.01 -8.97
CA LEU A 146 -1.90 -2.67 -8.40
C LEU A 146 -0.42 -2.24 -8.47
N GLY A 147 0.50 -3.10 -8.03
CA GLY A 147 1.94 -2.83 -8.09
C GLY A 147 2.44 -2.60 -9.52
N ALA A 148 2.01 -3.45 -10.47
CA ALA A 148 2.37 -3.30 -11.87
C ALA A 148 1.80 -2.00 -12.49
N VAL A 149 0.54 -1.67 -12.21
CA VAL A 149 -0.11 -0.44 -12.70
C VAL A 149 0.62 0.81 -12.19
N LEU A 150 0.99 0.85 -10.89
CA LEU A 150 1.76 1.96 -10.33
C LEU A 150 3.16 2.05 -10.94
N GLY A 151 3.84 0.92 -11.14
CA GLY A 151 5.15 0.90 -11.78
C GLY A 151 5.12 1.36 -13.23
N VAL A 152 4.14 0.91 -14.02
CA VAL A 152 3.93 1.36 -15.40
C VAL A 152 3.56 2.85 -15.44
N ALA A 153 2.67 3.30 -14.55
CA ALA A 153 2.30 4.70 -14.42
C ALA A 153 3.52 5.57 -14.12
N ALA A 154 4.36 5.17 -13.16
CA ALA A 154 5.59 5.88 -12.82
C ALA A 154 6.49 6.06 -14.04
N TYR A 155 6.71 4.99 -14.82
CA TYR A 155 7.52 5.03 -16.03
C TYR A 155 6.92 5.94 -17.09
N LEU A 156 5.62 5.82 -17.38
CA LEU A 156 4.95 6.63 -18.40
C LEU A 156 4.95 8.13 -18.03
N LEU A 157 4.65 8.44 -16.76
CA LEU A 157 4.69 9.82 -16.26
C LEU A 157 6.09 10.44 -16.39
N PHE A 158 7.14 9.65 -16.11
CA PHE A 158 8.51 10.07 -16.29
C PHE A 158 8.84 10.27 -17.78
N TYR A 159 8.49 9.31 -18.62
CA TYR A 159 8.76 9.37 -20.07
C TYR A 159 8.09 10.57 -20.75
N PHE A 160 6.83 10.84 -20.40
CA PHE A 160 6.08 11.98 -20.95
C PHE A 160 6.33 13.30 -20.20
N LYS A 161 7.27 13.32 -19.25
CA LYS A 161 7.63 14.51 -18.44
C LYS A 161 6.41 15.18 -17.78
N VAL A 162 5.50 14.36 -17.25
CA VAL A 162 4.27 14.84 -16.61
C VAL A 162 4.63 15.58 -15.33
N GLN A 163 4.04 16.77 -15.16
CA GLN A 163 4.26 17.64 -14.00
C GLN A 163 3.76 17.01 -12.69
N SER A 164 4.19 17.57 -11.56
CA SER A 164 3.88 17.11 -10.20
C SER A 164 2.40 16.86 -9.95
N PHE A 165 1.53 17.80 -10.34
CA PHE A 165 0.07 17.67 -10.17
C PHE A 165 -0.48 16.43 -10.86
N GLY A 166 -0.12 16.21 -12.14
CA GLY A 166 -0.56 15.06 -12.91
C GLY A 166 -0.06 13.73 -12.32
N SER A 167 1.20 13.70 -11.85
CA SER A 167 1.78 12.51 -11.19
C SER A 167 1.04 12.18 -9.89
N LEU A 168 0.76 13.18 -9.07
CA LEU A 168 0.02 13.03 -7.80
C LEU A 168 -1.43 12.58 -8.03
N LEU A 169 -2.11 13.19 -8.99
CA LEU A 169 -3.50 12.84 -9.31
C LEU A 169 -3.59 11.41 -9.86
N THR A 170 -2.63 10.98 -10.67
CA THR A 170 -2.57 9.60 -11.17
C THR A 170 -2.39 8.60 -10.02
N GLY A 171 -1.48 8.85 -9.08
CA GLY A 171 -1.30 8.01 -7.90
C GLY A 171 -2.57 7.91 -7.06
N SER A 172 -3.21 9.06 -6.80
CA SER A 172 -4.48 9.12 -6.08
C SER A 172 -5.57 8.30 -6.76
N ALA A 173 -5.77 8.50 -8.07
CA ALA A 173 -6.82 7.82 -8.83
C ALA A 173 -6.63 6.30 -8.83
N ILE A 174 -5.40 5.83 -9.03
CA ILE A 174 -5.08 4.40 -8.99
C ILE A 174 -5.36 3.83 -7.59
N GLU A 175 -4.80 4.42 -6.53
CA GLU A 175 -4.95 3.87 -5.19
C GLU A 175 -6.39 3.92 -4.68
N ILE A 176 -7.12 5.01 -4.88
CA ILE A 176 -8.53 5.08 -4.48
C ILE A 176 -9.37 4.05 -5.24
N SER A 177 -9.18 3.90 -6.54
CA SER A 177 -9.94 2.94 -7.35
C SER A 177 -9.69 1.49 -6.89
N PHE A 178 -8.44 1.10 -6.71
CA PHE A 178 -8.10 -0.24 -6.22
C PHE A 178 -8.51 -0.45 -4.77
N GLY A 179 -8.34 0.55 -3.90
CA GLY A 179 -8.77 0.49 -2.51
C GLY A 179 -10.27 0.27 -2.38
N LEU A 180 -11.09 0.99 -3.14
CA LEU A 180 -12.54 0.80 -3.18
C LEU A 180 -12.92 -0.58 -3.73
N LEU A 181 -12.31 -1.02 -4.83
CA LEU A 181 -12.54 -2.33 -5.42
C LEU A 181 -12.25 -3.45 -4.42
N MET A 182 -11.11 -3.39 -3.71
CA MET A 182 -10.74 -4.37 -2.68
C MET A 182 -11.68 -4.32 -1.47
N PHE A 183 -12.12 -3.13 -1.06
CA PHE A 183 -13.04 -2.96 0.06
C PHE A 183 -14.41 -3.57 -0.24
N PHE A 184 -14.97 -3.31 -1.41
CA PHE A 184 -16.24 -3.90 -1.80
C PHE A 184 -16.16 -5.42 -1.99
N SER A 185 -15.04 -5.93 -2.52
CA SER A 185 -14.79 -7.37 -2.60
C SER A 185 -14.78 -8.01 -1.21
N PHE A 186 -14.05 -7.42 -0.26
CA PHE A 186 -14.01 -7.89 1.12
C PHE A 186 -15.41 -7.91 1.77
N ARG A 187 -16.18 -6.85 1.58
CA ARG A 187 -17.56 -6.77 2.10
C ARG A 187 -18.45 -7.85 1.52
N ARG A 188 -18.39 -8.08 0.22
CA ARG A 188 -19.18 -9.12 -0.46
C ARG A 188 -18.84 -10.52 0.06
N ASP A 189 -17.55 -10.81 0.22
CA ASP A 189 -17.09 -12.13 0.67
C ASP A 189 -17.52 -12.42 2.13
N ASN A 190 -17.58 -11.39 3.00
CA ASN A 190 -18.08 -11.52 4.37
C ASN A 190 -19.62 -11.56 4.50
N LEU A 191 -20.38 -11.17 3.49
CA LEU A 191 -21.84 -11.27 3.49
C LEU A 191 -22.34 -12.63 2.98
N ASN A 192 -21.48 -13.35 2.24
CA ASN A 192 -21.85 -14.63 1.61
C ASN A 192 -21.24 -15.85 2.35
N GLY A 193 -20.49 -15.65 3.42
CA GLY A 193 -19.88 -16.69 4.27
C GLY A 193 -20.41 -16.65 5.69
#